data_aa099980fad4b3d760bad4ad4c0e4c58
#
_entry.id   aa099980fad4b3d760bad4ad4c0e4c58
#
_cell.length_a   1.000
_cell.length_b   1.000
_cell.length_c   1.000
_cell.angle_alpha   90.00
_cell.angle_beta   90.00
_cell.angle_gamma   90.00
#
_symmetry.space_group_name_H-M   'P 1'
#
loop_
_entity.id
_entity.type
_entity.pdbx_description
1 polymer ?
#
loop_
_entity_poly.entity_id
_entity_poly.type
_entity_poly.pdbx_seq_one_letter_code
_entity_poly.pdbx_strand_id
1 'polypeptide(L)'
;MTPARPAPGRYQLGPRLASFDRVVDRAFEPLRGRAVPDAVFRSASTLGDMSLVWHLVGVTRVMIERRRGLRRSLVFAGLLGVESLVVNQGLKRIFNRPRPTIAGEPGLEVRRPRTSSFPSGHASSAAFATVVLTDQEGRRSALLWTPIATVVAVSRIHVRVHHASDVVAGAAVGAVLGVAGRAVSRRLLRSQLLA
;
A
#
# COMPACT_ATOMS: atom_id res chain seq x y z
N MET A 1 -15.50 33.95 -1.20
CA MET A 1 -15.80 33.14 -2.40
C MET A 1 -15.73 31.67 -1.98
N THR A 2 -16.86 31.00 -1.89
CA THR A 2 -16.94 29.57 -1.57
C THR A 2 -16.39 28.79 -2.77
N PRO A 3 -15.41 27.91 -2.61
CA PRO A 3 -14.91 27.13 -3.74
C PRO A 3 -16.05 26.27 -4.30
N ALA A 4 -16.28 26.38 -5.61
CA ALA A 4 -17.29 25.61 -6.31
C ALA A 4 -17.10 24.11 -6.03
N ARG A 5 -18.15 23.43 -5.59
CA ARG A 5 -18.17 21.96 -5.52
C ARG A 5 -17.82 21.42 -6.90
N PRO A 6 -16.81 20.56 -7.03
CA PRO A 6 -16.56 19.91 -8.30
C PRO A 6 -17.82 19.15 -8.71
N ALA A 7 -18.22 19.32 -9.97
CA ALA A 7 -19.34 18.61 -10.56
C ALA A 7 -19.19 17.09 -10.29
N PRO A 8 -20.29 16.36 -10.05
CA PRO A 8 -20.23 14.91 -9.82
C PRO A 8 -19.71 14.24 -11.11
N GLY A 9 -18.41 14.00 -11.14
CA GLY A 9 -17.75 13.37 -12.25
C GLY A 9 -18.16 11.90 -12.32
N ARG A 10 -18.11 11.31 -13.51
CA ARG A 10 -18.42 9.90 -13.87
C ARG A 10 -17.67 8.83 -13.07
N TYR A 11 -16.90 9.19 -12.04
CA TYR A 11 -15.91 8.34 -11.35
C TYR A 11 -16.15 8.20 -9.85
N GLN A 12 -17.34 8.56 -9.36
CA GLN A 12 -17.71 8.26 -7.97
C GLN A 12 -18.19 6.81 -7.89
N LEU A 13 -17.60 6.05 -6.97
CA LEU A 13 -17.93 4.64 -6.71
C LEU A 13 -19.33 4.46 -6.06
N GLY A 14 -20.22 5.41 -6.28
CA GLY A 14 -21.59 5.41 -5.77
C GLY A 14 -21.74 6.07 -4.37
N PRO A 15 -22.98 6.40 -3.97
CA PRO A 15 -23.24 7.20 -2.77
C PRO A 15 -22.86 6.48 -1.45
N ARG A 16 -22.99 5.15 -1.40
CA ARG A 16 -22.62 4.36 -0.22
C ARG A 16 -21.12 4.39 0.05
N LEU A 17 -20.30 4.22 -0.99
CA LEU A 17 -18.83 4.29 -0.85
C LEU A 17 -18.37 5.71 -0.55
N ALA A 18 -18.98 6.72 -1.17
CA ALA A 18 -18.71 8.12 -0.83
C ALA A 18 -19.06 8.46 0.62
N SER A 19 -20.12 7.86 1.18
CA SER A 19 -20.46 8.00 2.60
C SER A 19 -19.43 7.33 3.50
N PHE A 20 -19.03 6.10 3.18
CA PHE A 20 -17.96 5.38 3.88
C PHE A 20 -16.65 6.19 3.89
N ASP A 21 -16.23 6.70 2.75
CA ASP A 21 -15.02 7.51 2.63
C ASP A 21 -15.06 8.74 3.53
N ARG A 22 -16.21 9.45 3.57
CA ARG A 22 -16.39 10.62 4.44
C ARG A 22 -16.37 10.27 5.93
N VAL A 23 -16.98 9.16 6.33
CA VAL A 23 -16.99 8.71 7.73
C VAL A 23 -15.57 8.41 8.19
N VAL A 24 -14.83 7.65 7.40
CA VAL A 24 -13.44 7.32 7.73
C VAL A 24 -12.54 8.56 7.72
N ASP A 25 -12.67 9.45 6.72
CA ASP A 25 -11.88 10.69 6.66
C ASP A 25 -12.09 11.56 7.90
N ARG A 26 -13.34 11.71 8.38
CA ARG A 26 -13.67 12.41 9.63
C ARG A 26 -13.06 11.74 10.87
N ALA A 27 -12.96 10.41 10.90
CA ALA A 27 -12.32 9.69 12.00
C ALA A 27 -10.82 9.98 12.10
N PHE A 28 -10.16 10.33 10.98
CA PHE A 28 -8.76 10.75 10.97
C PHE A 28 -8.55 12.23 11.31
N GLU A 29 -9.60 13.06 11.25
CA GLU A 29 -9.49 14.52 11.48
C GLU A 29 -8.85 14.87 12.83
N PRO A 30 -9.23 14.23 13.97
CA PRO A 30 -8.61 14.56 15.26
C PRO A 30 -7.12 14.20 15.39
N LEU A 31 -6.59 13.40 14.46
CA LEU A 31 -5.18 12.99 14.44
C LEU A 31 -4.32 13.95 13.62
N ARG A 32 -4.92 14.68 12.69
CA ARG A 32 -4.23 15.62 11.79
C ARG A 32 -3.85 16.90 12.54
N GLY A 33 -2.71 17.48 12.19
CA GLY A 33 -2.16 18.64 12.89
C GLY A 33 -1.48 18.31 14.22
N ARG A 34 -1.43 17.02 14.61
CA ARG A 34 -0.72 16.55 15.80
C ARG A 34 0.66 16.03 15.41
N ALA A 35 1.72 16.55 16.05
CA ALA A 35 3.11 16.28 15.70
C ALA A 35 3.43 14.77 15.56
N VAL A 36 3.02 13.94 16.53
CA VAL A 36 3.33 12.50 16.54
C VAL A 36 2.56 11.72 15.46
N PRO A 37 1.22 11.79 15.37
CA PRO A 37 0.49 11.16 14.28
C PRO A 37 0.95 11.60 12.90
N ASP A 38 1.16 12.90 12.68
CA ASP A 38 1.61 13.43 11.40
C ASP A 38 3.01 12.91 11.04
N ALA A 39 3.94 12.87 11.99
CA ALA A 39 5.27 12.32 11.76
C ALA A 39 5.23 10.83 11.41
N VAL A 40 4.44 10.03 12.16
CA VAL A 40 4.31 8.58 11.94
C VAL A 40 3.70 8.30 10.57
N PHE A 41 2.54 8.89 10.26
CA PHE A 41 1.85 8.59 9.00
C PHE A 41 2.56 9.18 7.78
N ARG A 42 3.24 10.32 7.91
CA ARG A 42 4.06 10.88 6.85
C ARG A 42 5.26 10.00 6.56
N SER A 43 5.98 9.56 7.59
CA SER A 43 7.11 8.64 7.44
C SER A 43 6.67 7.30 6.82
N ALA A 44 5.56 6.73 7.29
CA ALA A 44 5.01 5.50 6.74
C ALA A 44 4.58 5.67 5.27
N SER A 45 3.98 6.81 4.93
CA SER A 45 3.63 7.15 3.56
C SER A 45 4.85 7.25 2.65
N THR A 46 5.91 7.94 3.10
CA THR A 46 7.17 8.10 2.36
C THR A 46 7.91 6.77 2.21
N LEU A 47 7.99 5.97 3.29
CA LEU A 47 8.59 4.63 3.25
C LEU A 47 7.79 3.65 2.38
N GLY A 48 6.50 3.87 2.21
CA GLY A 48 5.67 3.11 1.27
C GLY A 48 5.87 3.51 -0.20
N ASP A 49 6.44 4.70 -0.47
CA ASP A 49 6.71 5.13 -1.85
C ASP A 49 7.70 4.18 -2.51
N MET A 50 7.40 3.80 -3.77
CA MET A 50 8.18 2.82 -4.52
C MET A 50 8.40 1.50 -3.76
N SER A 51 7.53 1.18 -2.79
CA SER A 51 7.66 -0.02 -1.94
C SER A 51 8.97 -0.07 -1.14
N LEU A 52 9.56 1.08 -0.81
CA LEU A 52 10.89 1.20 -0.18
C LEU A 52 10.97 0.38 1.12
N VAL A 53 9.96 0.46 2.00
CA VAL A 53 9.95 -0.31 3.25
C VAL A 53 10.13 -1.81 3.01
N TRP A 54 9.53 -2.35 1.97
CA TRP A 54 9.61 -3.77 1.63
C TRP A 54 10.96 -4.16 1.02
N HIS A 55 11.60 -3.25 0.29
CA HIS A 55 12.97 -3.43 -0.19
C HIS A 55 13.97 -3.38 0.97
N LEU A 56 13.77 -2.49 1.96
CA LEU A 56 14.60 -2.44 3.17
C LEU A 56 14.47 -3.74 3.98
N VAL A 57 13.28 -4.32 4.10
CA VAL A 57 13.09 -5.66 4.68
C VAL A 57 13.92 -6.70 3.93
N GLY A 58 13.89 -6.67 2.59
CA GLY A 58 14.73 -7.55 1.76
C GLY A 58 16.22 -7.40 2.04
N VAL A 59 16.72 -6.17 2.11
CA VAL A 59 18.14 -5.89 2.44
C VAL A 59 18.50 -6.41 3.83
N THR A 60 17.68 -6.14 4.84
CA THR A 60 17.90 -6.62 6.22
C THR A 60 18.00 -8.15 6.26
N ARG A 61 17.12 -8.84 5.52
CA ARG A 61 17.18 -10.32 5.41
C ARG A 61 18.47 -10.83 4.79
N VAL A 62 18.98 -10.13 3.76
CA VAL A 62 20.28 -10.48 3.15
C VAL A 62 21.40 -10.36 4.17
N MET A 63 21.40 -9.29 4.98
CA MET A 63 22.41 -9.05 6.00
C MET A 63 22.39 -10.15 7.09
N ILE A 64 21.21 -10.59 7.49
CA ILE A 64 21.03 -11.59 8.56
C ILE A 64 21.23 -13.03 8.04
N GLU A 65 20.56 -13.39 6.94
CA GLU A 65 20.50 -14.78 6.43
C GLU A 65 21.51 -15.07 5.31
N ARG A 66 22.29 -14.08 4.90
CA ARG A 66 23.31 -14.16 3.84
C ARG A 66 22.73 -14.72 2.51
N ARG A 67 23.30 -15.83 1.98
CA ARG A 67 22.87 -16.41 0.69
C ARG A 67 21.39 -16.82 0.67
N ARG A 68 20.86 -17.38 1.76
CA ARG A 68 19.44 -17.75 1.86
C ARG A 68 18.53 -16.52 1.84
N GLY A 69 18.92 -15.48 2.57
CA GLY A 69 18.22 -14.19 2.58
C GLY A 69 18.23 -13.52 1.22
N LEU A 70 19.37 -13.53 0.51
CA LEU A 70 19.48 -12.95 -0.83
C LEU A 70 18.45 -13.58 -1.79
N ARG A 71 18.40 -14.89 -1.85
CA ARG A 71 17.49 -15.61 -2.74
C ARG A 71 16.03 -15.32 -2.42
N ARG A 72 15.63 -15.38 -1.15
CA ARG A 72 14.27 -15.05 -0.71
C ARG A 72 13.91 -13.60 -1.05
N SER A 73 14.84 -12.69 -0.85
CA SER A 73 14.65 -11.26 -1.12
C SER A 73 14.54 -10.97 -2.62
N LEU A 74 15.34 -11.62 -3.47
CA LEU A 74 15.23 -11.46 -4.92
C LEU A 74 13.90 -12.00 -5.45
N VAL A 75 13.46 -13.17 -5.00
CA VAL A 75 12.14 -13.72 -5.37
C VAL A 75 11.03 -12.79 -4.90
N PHE A 76 11.10 -12.31 -3.66
CA PHE A 76 10.12 -11.38 -3.12
C PHE A 76 10.09 -10.06 -3.90
N ALA A 77 11.24 -9.45 -4.17
CA ALA A 77 11.34 -8.20 -4.92
C ALA A 77 10.81 -8.34 -6.37
N GLY A 78 11.12 -9.43 -7.05
CA GLY A 78 10.59 -9.72 -8.37
C GLY A 78 9.06 -9.84 -8.38
N LEU A 79 8.49 -10.58 -7.42
CA LEU A 79 7.05 -10.73 -7.28
C LEU A 79 6.35 -9.41 -6.90
N LEU A 80 6.96 -8.61 -6.04
CA LEU A 80 6.48 -7.28 -5.67
C LEU A 80 6.52 -6.32 -6.88
N GLY A 81 7.54 -6.45 -7.74
CA GLY A 81 7.61 -5.72 -9.01
C GLY A 81 6.46 -6.07 -9.95
N VAL A 82 6.13 -7.37 -10.07
CA VAL A 82 4.98 -7.84 -10.87
C VAL A 82 3.67 -7.30 -10.29
N GLU A 83 3.48 -7.38 -8.97
CA GLU A 83 2.32 -6.78 -8.27
C GLU A 83 2.20 -5.28 -8.62
N SER A 84 3.29 -4.54 -8.50
CA SER A 84 3.32 -3.10 -8.80
C SER A 84 2.97 -2.79 -10.26
N LEU A 85 3.43 -3.59 -11.21
CA LEU A 85 3.05 -3.46 -12.62
C LEU A 85 1.55 -3.71 -12.83
N VAL A 86 1.01 -4.80 -12.27
CA VAL A 86 -0.41 -5.12 -12.38
C VAL A 86 -1.29 -4.02 -11.81
N VAL A 87 -0.95 -3.51 -10.63
CA VAL A 87 -1.77 -2.49 -9.95
C VAL A 87 -1.57 -1.12 -10.60
N ASN A 88 -0.33 -0.66 -10.75
CA ASN A 88 -0.06 0.72 -11.15
C ASN A 88 -0.12 0.93 -12.66
N GLN A 89 0.22 -0.05 -13.49
CA GLN A 89 0.15 0.04 -14.94
C GLN A 89 -1.08 -0.66 -15.54
N GLY A 90 -1.65 -1.63 -14.83
CA GLY A 90 -2.90 -2.29 -15.23
C GLY A 90 -4.12 -1.61 -14.62
N LEU A 91 -4.46 -1.95 -13.38
CA LEU A 91 -5.72 -1.56 -12.75
C LEU A 91 -5.95 -0.05 -12.70
N LYS A 92 -4.93 0.76 -12.36
CA LYS A 92 -5.08 2.22 -12.29
C LYS A 92 -5.40 2.89 -13.63
N ARG A 93 -5.12 2.25 -14.76
CA ARG A 93 -5.48 2.77 -16.09
C ARG A 93 -6.94 2.55 -16.44
N ILE A 94 -7.59 1.55 -15.79
CA ILE A 94 -9.01 1.25 -15.98
C ILE A 94 -9.86 2.27 -15.23
N PHE A 95 -9.37 2.75 -14.07
CA PHE A 95 -10.08 3.67 -13.19
C PHE A 95 -9.47 5.07 -13.28
N ASN A 96 -10.31 6.09 -13.39
CA ASN A 96 -9.87 7.49 -13.40
C ASN A 96 -10.49 8.26 -12.23
N ARG A 97 -10.19 7.82 -10.99
CA ARG A 97 -10.73 8.42 -9.78
C ARG A 97 -9.87 9.58 -9.30
N PRO A 98 -10.45 10.77 -9.03
CA PRO A 98 -9.70 11.87 -8.44
C PRO A 98 -9.28 11.54 -7.01
N ARG A 99 -8.16 12.13 -6.57
CA ARG A 99 -7.68 12.00 -5.19
C ARG A 99 -8.42 12.97 -4.27
N PRO A 100 -8.51 12.68 -2.94
CA PRO A 100 -8.96 13.66 -1.98
C PRO A 100 -8.02 14.87 -2.07
N THR A 101 -8.55 16.00 -2.54
CA THR A 101 -7.74 17.20 -2.68
C THR A 101 -8.08 18.15 -1.56
N ILE A 102 -7.12 18.41 -0.68
CA ILE A 102 -7.08 19.66 0.07
C ILE A 102 -5.74 20.28 -0.30
N ALA A 103 -5.80 21.36 -1.08
CA ALA A 103 -4.65 22.17 -1.36
C ALA A 103 -4.35 23.01 -0.11
N GLY A 104 -3.12 23.00 0.37
CA GLY A 104 -2.62 24.01 1.29
C GLY A 104 -2.72 23.74 2.78
N GLU A 105 -2.95 22.50 3.25
CA GLU A 105 -2.75 22.21 4.67
C GLU A 105 -1.25 22.10 4.98
N PRO A 106 -0.69 23.00 5.84
CA PRO A 106 0.69 22.92 6.28
C PRO A 106 0.94 21.56 6.98
N GLY A 107 1.99 20.89 6.58
CA GLY A 107 2.42 19.70 7.30
C GLY A 107 2.00 18.35 6.74
N LEU A 108 1.06 18.28 5.80
CA LEU A 108 0.66 17.03 5.14
C LEU A 108 1.24 16.89 3.72
N GLU A 109 2.25 17.66 3.37
CA GLU A 109 2.90 17.62 2.07
C GLU A 109 3.66 16.31 1.86
N VAL A 110 3.09 15.45 1.02
CA VAL A 110 3.71 14.23 0.53
C VAL A 110 3.65 14.20 -0.99
N ARG A 111 4.54 13.42 -1.61
CA ARG A 111 4.51 13.22 -3.07
C ARG A 111 3.14 12.74 -3.52
N ARG A 112 2.48 13.49 -4.40
CA ARG A 112 1.20 13.16 -5.01
C ARG A 112 1.41 12.58 -6.40
N PRO A 113 1.14 11.29 -6.62
CA PRO A 113 1.20 10.71 -7.96
C PRO A 113 0.12 11.32 -8.88
N ARG A 114 0.44 11.49 -10.15
CA ARG A 114 -0.51 11.98 -11.17
C ARG A 114 -1.51 10.93 -11.69
N THR A 115 -1.37 9.68 -11.22
CA THR A 115 -2.23 8.56 -11.60
C THR A 115 -3.52 8.53 -10.80
N SER A 116 -4.51 7.72 -11.24
CA SER A 116 -5.76 7.46 -10.51
C SER A 116 -5.53 7.18 -9.02
N SER A 117 -6.47 7.62 -8.17
CA SER A 117 -6.45 7.27 -6.76
C SER A 117 -6.78 5.79 -6.52
N PHE A 118 -7.60 5.18 -7.36
CA PHE A 118 -8.11 3.81 -7.19
C PHE A 118 -7.39 2.81 -8.09
N PRO A 119 -7.03 1.63 -7.56
CA PRO A 119 -6.88 1.31 -6.13
C PRO A 119 -5.58 1.87 -5.54
N SER A 120 -5.44 1.86 -4.20
CA SER A 120 -4.22 2.30 -3.52
C SER A 120 -3.07 1.32 -3.72
N GLY A 121 -1.99 1.76 -4.40
CA GLY A 121 -0.80 0.93 -4.61
C GLY A 121 -0.04 0.62 -3.31
N HIS A 122 0.02 1.56 -2.35
CA HIS A 122 0.62 1.34 -1.04
C HIS A 122 -0.11 0.25 -0.25
N ALA A 123 -1.45 0.30 -0.22
CA ALA A 123 -2.24 -0.71 0.46
C ALA A 123 -2.12 -2.08 -0.22
N SER A 124 -2.03 -2.10 -1.56
CA SER A 124 -1.83 -3.32 -2.32
C SER A 124 -0.47 -3.96 -2.04
N SER A 125 0.62 -3.21 -2.19
CA SER A 125 1.96 -3.72 -1.89
C SER A 125 2.12 -4.14 -0.44
N ALA A 126 1.48 -3.44 0.51
CA ALA A 126 1.50 -3.77 1.92
C ALA A 126 0.79 -5.11 2.22
N ALA A 127 -0.41 -5.32 1.68
CA ALA A 127 -1.15 -6.58 1.84
C ALA A 127 -0.43 -7.74 1.13
N PHE A 128 0.07 -7.50 -0.08
CA PHE A 128 0.89 -8.47 -0.83
C PHE A 128 2.11 -8.90 -0.03
N ALA A 129 2.89 -7.93 0.48
CA ALA A 129 4.09 -8.19 1.28
C ALA A 129 3.76 -9.00 2.54
N THR A 130 2.70 -8.63 3.25
CA THR A 130 2.24 -9.38 4.44
C THR A 130 2.01 -10.85 4.12
N VAL A 131 1.29 -11.17 3.04
CA VAL A 131 0.99 -12.56 2.66
C VAL A 131 2.27 -13.32 2.30
N VAL A 132 3.13 -12.75 1.45
CA VAL A 132 4.33 -13.44 0.96
C VAL A 132 5.39 -13.58 2.05
N LEU A 133 5.63 -12.52 2.85
CA LEU A 133 6.61 -12.57 3.95
C LEU A 133 6.16 -13.54 5.06
N THR A 134 4.88 -13.53 5.42
CA THR A 134 4.32 -14.49 6.38
C THR A 134 4.49 -15.93 5.92
N ASP A 135 4.34 -16.19 4.62
CA ASP A 135 4.57 -17.53 4.04
C ASP A 135 6.05 -17.93 4.08
N GLN A 136 6.95 -17.00 3.80
CA GLN A 136 8.38 -17.26 3.78
C GLN A 136 9.01 -17.39 5.17
N GLU A 137 8.46 -16.75 6.20
CA GLU A 137 9.05 -16.65 7.55
C GLU A 137 8.27 -17.44 8.60
N GLY A 138 7.05 -17.88 8.27
CA GLY A 138 6.17 -18.60 9.17
C GLY A 138 5.05 -17.73 9.75
N ARG A 139 3.97 -18.39 10.16
CA ARG A 139 2.70 -17.73 10.55
C ARG A 139 2.84 -16.67 11.65
N ARG A 140 3.81 -16.84 12.56
CA ARG A 140 4.03 -15.88 13.65
C ARG A 140 4.52 -14.51 13.15
N SER A 141 5.21 -14.46 12.02
CA SER A 141 5.68 -13.18 11.45
C SER A 141 4.54 -12.28 10.99
N ALA A 142 3.32 -12.82 10.83
CA ALA A 142 2.12 -11.99 10.59
C ALA A 142 1.89 -10.97 11.70
N LEU A 143 2.27 -11.27 12.95
CA LEU A 143 2.16 -10.33 14.08
C LEU A 143 3.06 -9.10 13.90
N LEU A 144 4.12 -9.21 13.12
CA LEU A 144 5.01 -8.10 12.76
C LEU A 144 4.53 -7.41 11.48
N TRP A 145 4.27 -8.18 10.42
CA TRP A 145 4.01 -7.61 9.09
C TRP A 145 2.63 -6.96 8.98
N THR A 146 1.62 -7.49 9.65
CA THR A 146 0.26 -6.93 9.59
C THR A 146 0.17 -5.51 10.18
N PRO A 147 0.70 -5.21 11.39
CA PRO A 147 0.71 -3.85 11.89
C PRO A 147 1.47 -2.86 10.99
N ILE A 148 2.66 -3.24 10.51
CA ILE A 148 3.46 -2.39 9.62
C ILE A 148 2.67 -2.09 8.34
N ALA A 149 2.12 -3.13 7.70
CA ALA A 149 1.30 -2.99 6.50
C ALA A 149 0.06 -2.13 6.73
N THR A 150 -0.59 -2.28 7.89
CA THR A 150 -1.75 -1.46 8.25
C THR A 150 -1.36 0.01 8.37
N VAL A 151 -0.28 0.34 9.07
CA VAL A 151 0.20 1.72 9.20
C VAL A 151 0.54 2.32 7.83
N VAL A 152 1.24 1.58 6.96
CA VAL A 152 1.53 2.02 5.59
C VAL A 152 0.26 2.24 4.78
N ALA A 153 -0.72 1.34 4.87
CA ALA A 153 -1.97 1.46 4.13
C ALA A 153 -2.82 2.65 4.61
N VAL A 154 -3.05 2.78 5.92
CA VAL A 154 -3.89 3.85 6.48
C VAL A 154 -3.21 5.22 6.45
N SER A 155 -1.88 5.27 6.37
CA SER A 155 -1.15 6.53 6.19
C SER A 155 -1.67 7.32 4.99
N ARG A 156 -2.11 6.62 3.94
CA ARG A 156 -2.62 7.24 2.70
C ARG A 156 -3.95 7.97 2.87
N ILE A 157 -4.74 7.56 3.89
CA ILE A 157 -5.96 8.26 4.29
C ILE A 157 -5.58 9.49 5.11
N HIS A 158 -4.67 9.31 6.08
CA HIS A 158 -4.22 10.40 6.95
C HIS A 158 -3.65 11.58 6.16
N VAL A 159 -2.77 11.30 5.20
CA VAL A 159 -2.15 12.33 4.32
C VAL A 159 -3.04 12.73 3.13
N ARG A 160 -4.31 12.32 3.11
CA ARG A 160 -5.32 12.69 2.09
C ARG A 160 -4.89 12.46 0.63
N VAL A 161 -4.16 11.39 0.37
CA VAL A 161 -3.76 11.00 -0.99
C VAL A 161 -4.67 9.93 -1.57
N HIS A 162 -5.36 9.18 -0.71
CA HIS A 162 -6.33 8.15 -1.08
C HIS A 162 -7.58 8.22 -0.21
N HIS A 163 -8.72 7.84 -0.79
CA HIS A 163 -9.95 7.58 -0.05
C HIS A 163 -9.85 6.24 0.69
N ALA A 164 -10.65 6.04 1.74
CA ALA A 164 -10.67 4.78 2.49
C ALA A 164 -11.02 3.58 1.59
N SER A 165 -11.97 3.74 0.69
CA SER A 165 -12.34 2.69 -0.29
C SER A 165 -11.22 2.34 -1.26
N ASP A 166 -10.32 3.29 -1.63
CA ASP A 166 -9.13 2.99 -2.43
C ASP A 166 -8.17 2.08 -1.66
N VAL A 167 -8.03 2.34 -0.34
CA VAL A 167 -7.15 1.58 0.55
C VAL A 167 -7.68 0.17 0.76
N VAL A 168 -8.98 0.02 1.04
CA VAL A 168 -9.62 -1.30 1.19
C VAL A 168 -9.53 -2.11 -0.09
N ALA A 169 -9.86 -1.52 -1.24
CA ALA A 169 -9.75 -2.19 -2.53
C ALA A 169 -8.30 -2.56 -2.86
N GLY A 170 -7.35 -1.66 -2.61
CA GLY A 170 -5.93 -1.93 -2.77
C GLY A 170 -5.47 -3.11 -1.92
N ALA A 171 -5.82 -3.13 -0.63
CA ALA A 171 -5.49 -4.22 0.28
C ALA A 171 -6.09 -5.56 -0.19
N ALA A 172 -7.34 -5.56 -0.65
CA ALA A 172 -7.98 -6.76 -1.20
C ALA A 172 -7.26 -7.29 -2.44
N VAL A 173 -6.94 -6.40 -3.40
CA VAL A 173 -6.17 -6.76 -4.60
C VAL A 173 -4.79 -7.30 -4.21
N GLY A 174 -4.08 -6.60 -3.33
CA GLY A 174 -2.76 -7.03 -2.86
C GLY A 174 -2.79 -8.39 -2.16
N ALA A 175 -3.81 -8.66 -1.34
CA ALA A 175 -3.98 -9.96 -0.69
C ALA A 175 -4.21 -11.08 -1.72
N VAL A 176 -5.06 -10.87 -2.71
CA VAL A 176 -5.32 -11.84 -3.80
C VAL A 176 -4.04 -12.12 -4.59
N LEU A 177 -3.33 -11.06 -5.02
CA LEU A 177 -2.04 -11.21 -5.71
C LEU A 177 -0.99 -11.85 -4.80
N GLY A 178 -1.01 -11.57 -3.50
CA GLY A 178 -0.14 -12.19 -2.50
C GLY A 178 -0.38 -13.70 -2.37
N VAL A 179 -1.63 -14.15 -2.43
CA VAL A 179 -1.97 -15.59 -2.45
C VAL A 179 -1.38 -16.28 -3.69
N ALA A 180 -1.49 -15.67 -4.86
CA ALA A 180 -0.84 -16.16 -6.07
C ALA A 180 0.70 -16.10 -5.95
N GLY A 181 1.23 -14.97 -5.48
CA GLY A 181 2.66 -14.72 -5.32
C GLY A 181 3.33 -15.71 -4.37
N ARG A 182 2.69 -16.08 -3.24
CA ARG A 182 3.24 -17.09 -2.33
C ARG A 182 3.34 -18.48 -2.99
N ALA A 183 2.38 -18.84 -3.84
CA ALA A 183 2.45 -20.13 -4.56
C ALA A 183 3.64 -20.15 -5.54
N VAL A 184 3.86 -19.06 -6.27
CA VAL A 184 5.04 -18.91 -7.15
C VAL A 184 6.33 -18.88 -6.32
N SER A 185 6.37 -18.13 -5.22
CA SER A 185 7.50 -18.05 -4.31
C SER A 185 7.93 -19.44 -3.82
N ARG A 186 6.97 -20.25 -3.36
CA ARG A 186 7.24 -21.63 -2.90
C ARG A 186 7.84 -22.49 -4.01
N ARG A 187 7.32 -22.41 -5.24
CA ARG A 187 7.85 -23.15 -6.39
C ARG A 187 9.30 -22.75 -6.69
N LEU A 188 9.55 -21.44 -6.84
CA LEU A 188 10.88 -20.92 -7.14
C LEU A 188 11.90 -21.22 -6.04
N LEU A 189 11.49 -21.21 -4.76
CA LEU A 189 12.37 -21.49 -3.65
C LEU A 189 12.63 -23.00 -3.45
N ARG A 190 11.73 -23.89 -3.93
CA ARG A 190 11.91 -25.36 -3.86
C ARG A 190 12.71 -25.94 -5.02
N SER A 191 12.50 -25.47 -6.24
CA SER A 191 13.05 -26.06 -7.46
C SER A 191 14.58 -26.13 -7.51
N GLN A 192 15.29 -25.38 -6.67
CA GLN A 192 16.74 -25.37 -6.61
C GLN A 192 17.33 -26.06 -5.35
N LEU A 193 16.51 -26.70 -4.52
CA LEU A 193 16.99 -27.61 -3.49
C LEU A 193 17.27 -29.01 -4.06
N LEU A 194 16.87 -29.22 -5.32
CA LEU A 194 17.00 -30.48 -6.05
C LEU A 194 18.05 -30.41 -7.16
N ALA A 195 18.72 -29.27 -7.34
CA ALA A 195 19.83 -29.04 -8.27
C ALA A 195 21.12 -28.74 -7.48
#